data_7b66d1d49b7641545a66258f23774059
#
_entry.id   7b66d1d49b7641545a66258f23774059
#
_cell.length_a   1.000
_cell.length_b   1.000
_cell.length_c   1.000
_cell.angle_alpha   90.00
_cell.angle_beta   90.00
_cell.angle_gamma   90.00
#
_symmetry.space_group_name_H-M   'P 1'
#
loop_
_entity.id
_entity.type
_entity.pdbx_description
1 polymer ?
#
loop_
_entity_poly.entity_id
_entity_poly.type
_entity_poly.pdbx_seq_one_letter_code
_entity_poly.pdbx_strand_id
1 'polypeptide(L)'
;MELTKTVKDKTFDDYFTEVDHSESISEDRPGSMRLFYLNVRSGKIKIADLEKFTMLNIGRYVFSRAKQEQYEKAGNLDVVMQQALRIMRKRGAADAKGTGNELGEIMIYAFLEEKLKAYKLLSKIELSTDAAQYLSEADGIHFLCSDGTSGSYNQMVFGASNIVGEIKDAIDQAFEIIKKISAHEDDEVYMIEKTVLDRFYDEDDLAVLKEYVVPEEGKKAKYAISYGVFLGYNFGILPSGRSDDELLDIMQEKLEQDAQQHAAYISQKIKDCGLENHAFYFYLLPLNDAETEKKTIMQHVLDGDVDL
;
A
#
# COMPACT_ATOMS: atom_id res chain seq x y z
N MET A 1 -13.26 -8.80 18.29
CA MET A 1 -12.81 -7.41 18.46
C MET A 1 -12.00 -7.09 17.21
N GLU A 2 -12.27 -5.99 16.55
CA GLU A 2 -11.61 -5.62 15.30
C GLU A 2 -10.60 -4.52 15.57
N LEU A 3 -9.38 -4.67 15.04
CA LEU A 3 -8.42 -3.57 14.98
C LEU A 3 -9.03 -2.42 14.18
N THR A 4 -8.74 -1.18 14.53
CA THR A 4 -9.24 -0.02 13.80
C THR A 4 -8.30 0.36 12.66
N LYS A 5 -8.84 0.78 11.51
CA LYS A 5 -8.01 1.30 10.42
C LYS A 5 -7.45 2.69 10.76
N THR A 6 -6.30 3.01 10.16
CA THR A 6 -5.64 4.32 10.37
C THR A 6 -5.90 5.29 9.23
N VAL A 7 -6.23 4.84 8.03
CA VAL A 7 -6.62 5.71 6.90
C VAL A 7 -7.86 6.52 7.25
N LYS A 8 -7.89 7.78 6.83
CA LYS A 8 -9.00 8.70 7.10
C LYS A 8 -10.28 8.21 6.42
N ASP A 9 -11.33 7.99 7.22
CA ASP A 9 -12.63 7.55 6.73
C ASP A 9 -13.20 8.43 5.62
N LYS A 10 -13.89 7.79 4.67
CA LYS A 10 -14.66 8.39 3.57
C LYS A 10 -13.88 9.18 2.52
N THR A 11 -12.55 9.19 2.56
CA THR A 11 -11.76 9.93 1.54
C THR A 11 -11.32 9.04 0.39
N PHE A 12 -11.28 7.72 0.54
CA PHE A 12 -10.76 6.83 -0.49
C PHE A 12 -11.67 6.81 -1.73
N ASP A 13 -12.96 6.55 -1.54
CA ASP A 13 -13.93 6.44 -2.65
C ASP A 13 -14.28 7.82 -3.27
N ASP A 14 -13.88 8.93 -2.63
CA ASP A 14 -13.96 10.27 -3.23
C ASP A 14 -12.92 10.48 -4.35
N TYR A 15 -11.83 9.72 -4.34
CA TYR A 15 -10.71 9.89 -5.26
C TYR A 15 -10.49 8.71 -6.20
N PHE A 16 -10.83 7.49 -5.76
CA PHE A 16 -10.56 6.25 -6.50
C PHE A 16 -11.85 5.53 -6.85
N THR A 17 -12.04 5.25 -8.12
CA THR A 17 -13.12 4.39 -8.61
C THR A 17 -12.56 3.03 -8.98
N GLU A 18 -13.20 1.97 -8.49
CA GLU A 18 -12.83 0.59 -8.81
C GLU A 18 -13.55 0.11 -10.07
N VAL A 19 -12.84 -0.65 -10.90
CA VAL A 19 -13.38 -1.29 -12.11
C VAL A 19 -13.53 -2.78 -11.87
N ASP A 20 -14.72 -3.29 -12.10
CA ASP A 20 -15.00 -4.72 -12.04
C ASP A 20 -14.39 -5.45 -13.23
N HIS A 21 -13.86 -6.64 -13.01
CA HIS A 21 -13.35 -7.54 -14.05
C HIS A 21 -13.44 -9.00 -13.59
N SER A 22 -13.29 -9.94 -14.54
CA SER A 22 -13.40 -11.39 -14.29
C SER A 22 -12.05 -12.11 -14.15
N GLU A 23 -10.93 -11.41 -14.35
CA GLU A 23 -9.61 -12.01 -14.36
C GLU A 23 -9.17 -12.47 -12.97
N SER A 24 -8.59 -13.67 -12.89
CA SER A 24 -8.04 -14.25 -11.66
C SER A 24 -6.54 -14.48 -11.80
N ILE A 25 -5.80 -14.24 -10.72
CA ILE A 25 -4.35 -14.49 -10.63
C ILE A 25 -4.02 -15.80 -9.92
N SER A 26 -5.01 -16.46 -9.32
CA SER A 26 -4.85 -17.74 -8.62
C SER A 26 -6.18 -18.48 -8.59
N GLU A 27 -6.12 -19.81 -8.81
CA GLU A 27 -7.29 -20.69 -8.70
C GLU A 27 -7.40 -21.34 -7.31
N ASP A 28 -6.26 -21.54 -6.64
CA ASP A 28 -6.16 -22.38 -5.43
C ASP A 28 -6.01 -21.59 -4.12
N ARG A 29 -5.74 -20.28 -4.18
CA ARG A 29 -5.49 -19.45 -2.99
C ARG A 29 -6.28 -18.15 -3.02
N PRO A 30 -6.61 -17.58 -1.84
CA PRO A 30 -7.13 -16.23 -1.78
C PRO A 30 -6.16 -15.28 -2.48
N GLY A 31 -6.71 -14.42 -3.30
CA GLY A 31 -5.92 -13.42 -4.01
C GLY A 31 -6.84 -12.61 -4.91
N SER A 32 -6.44 -11.40 -5.20
CA SER A 32 -7.19 -10.54 -6.09
C SER A 32 -6.27 -9.63 -6.88
N MET A 33 -6.70 -9.29 -8.08
CA MET A 33 -6.19 -8.17 -8.83
C MET A 33 -7.32 -7.16 -8.92
N ARG A 34 -7.13 -5.95 -8.44
CA ARG A 34 -8.17 -4.90 -8.38
C ARG A 34 -7.68 -3.69 -9.15
N LEU A 35 -8.54 -3.15 -9.95
CA LEU A 35 -8.25 -2.08 -10.89
C LEU A 35 -8.91 -0.79 -10.43
N PHE A 36 -8.15 0.29 -10.43
CA PHE A 36 -8.64 1.59 -9.99
C PHE A 36 -8.27 2.68 -10.97
N TYR A 37 -9.06 3.73 -11.00
CA TYR A 37 -8.68 4.97 -11.66
C TYR A 37 -9.02 6.17 -10.79
N LEU A 38 -8.31 7.28 -11.04
CA LEU A 38 -8.59 8.58 -10.45
C LEU A 38 -9.70 9.30 -11.21
N ASN A 39 -10.40 10.21 -10.55
CA ASN A 39 -11.39 11.07 -11.19
C ASN A 39 -10.84 11.71 -12.47
N VAL A 40 -11.73 11.94 -13.43
CA VAL A 40 -11.43 12.61 -14.68
C VAL A 40 -12.05 14.00 -14.66
N ARG A 41 -11.34 14.99 -15.18
CA ARG A 41 -11.86 16.35 -15.37
C ARG A 41 -11.23 17.00 -16.60
N SER A 42 -12.08 17.58 -17.44
CA SER A 42 -11.65 18.25 -18.68
C SER A 42 -10.82 17.33 -19.59
N GLY A 43 -11.26 16.06 -19.71
CA GLY A 43 -10.63 15.03 -20.52
C GLY A 43 -9.25 14.57 -20.03
N LYS A 44 -8.93 14.73 -18.73
CA LYS A 44 -7.65 14.34 -18.13
C LYS A 44 -7.85 13.63 -16.78
N ILE A 45 -6.96 12.72 -16.47
CA ILE A 45 -6.85 12.14 -15.13
C ILE A 45 -6.46 13.26 -14.15
N LYS A 46 -7.20 13.37 -13.06
CA LYS A 46 -7.07 14.44 -12.06
C LYS A 46 -6.00 14.11 -11.02
N ILE A 47 -4.74 14.29 -11.36
CA ILE A 47 -3.58 14.01 -10.49
C ILE A 47 -3.62 14.79 -9.17
N ALA A 48 -4.20 16.01 -9.16
CA ALA A 48 -4.38 16.78 -7.93
C ALA A 48 -5.21 16.04 -6.87
N ASP A 49 -6.07 15.09 -7.24
CA ASP A 49 -6.79 14.26 -6.29
C ASP A 49 -5.85 13.29 -5.57
N LEU A 50 -4.83 12.79 -6.24
CA LEU A 50 -3.80 11.94 -5.65
C LEU A 50 -2.88 12.73 -4.69
N GLU A 51 -2.56 13.97 -5.02
CA GLU A 51 -1.83 14.89 -4.13
C GLU A 51 -2.62 15.13 -2.82
N LYS A 52 -3.92 15.46 -2.95
CA LYS A 52 -4.81 15.67 -1.81
C LYS A 52 -4.93 14.42 -0.94
N PHE A 53 -5.19 13.29 -1.55
CA PHE A 53 -5.29 12.01 -0.84
C PHE A 53 -3.99 11.69 -0.08
N THR A 54 -2.84 11.87 -0.73
CA THR A 54 -1.53 11.65 -0.13
C THR A 54 -1.31 12.58 1.06
N MET A 55 -1.57 13.88 0.91
CA MET A 55 -1.42 14.87 1.97
C MET A 55 -2.34 14.56 3.18
N LEU A 56 -3.59 14.16 2.95
CA LEU A 56 -4.54 13.85 4.01
C LEU A 56 -4.14 12.60 4.83
N ASN A 57 -3.38 11.69 4.23
CA ASN A 57 -3.01 10.42 4.86
C ASN A 57 -1.54 10.35 5.32
N ILE A 58 -0.68 11.31 4.96
CA ILE A 58 0.76 11.27 5.24
C ILE A 58 1.07 11.17 6.74
N GLY A 59 0.32 11.84 7.60
CA GLY A 59 0.49 11.76 9.05
C GLY A 59 0.22 10.35 9.59
N ARG A 60 -0.81 9.71 9.06
CA ARG A 60 -1.21 8.34 9.44
C ARG A 60 -0.26 7.28 8.89
N TYR A 61 0.32 7.53 7.74
CA TYR A 61 1.37 6.69 7.19
C TYR A 61 2.65 6.76 8.03
N VAL A 62 3.09 7.96 8.41
CA VAL A 62 4.38 8.21 9.08
C VAL A 62 4.40 7.75 10.53
N PHE A 63 3.29 7.94 11.27
CA PHE A 63 3.27 7.66 12.70
C PHE A 63 2.60 6.32 13.03
N SER A 64 3.13 5.65 14.08
CA SER A 64 2.48 4.49 14.68
C SER A 64 1.11 4.84 15.27
N ARG A 65 0.25 3.84 15.45
CA ARG A 65 -1.07 3.99 16.10
C ARG A 65 -0.93 4.70 17.45
N ALA A 66 -0.06 4.20 18.30
CA ALA A 66 0.23 4.80 19.60
C ALA A 66 0.56 6.29 19.54
N LYS A 67 1.36 6.68 18.54
CA LYS A 67 1.73 8.08 18.37
C LYS A 67 0.57 8.93 17.87
N GLN A 68 -0.25 8.41 16.99
CA GLN A 68 -1.46 9.09 16.52
C GLN A 68 -2.43 9.34 17.67
N GLU A 69 -2.73 8.33 18.49
CA GLU A 69 -3.59 8.48 19.67
C GLU A 69 -3.04 9.50 20.68
N GLN A 70 -1.73 9.55 20.89
CA GLN A 70 -1.11 10.59 21.73
C GLN A 70 -1.43 11.99 21.22
N TYR A 71 -1.31 12.23 19.92
CA TYR A 71 -1.61 13.53 19.33
C TYR A 71 -3.11 13.85 19.40
N GLU A 72 -3.98 12.88 19.18
CA GLU A 72 -5.43 13.04 19.29
C GLU A 72 -5.85 13.38 20.71
N LYS A 73 -5.37 12.61 21.70
CA LYS A 73 -5.63 12.87 23.14
C LYS A 73 -5.09 14.22 23.60
N ALA A 74 -4.00 14.69 23.02
CA ALA A 74 -3.41 16.00 23.32
C ALA A 74 -4.07 17.17 22.55
N GLY A 75 -4.98 16.91 21.61
CA GLY A 75 -5.60 17.93 20.77
C GLY A 75 -4.63 18.60 19.77
N ASN A 76 -3.52 17.93 19.44
CA ASN A 76 -2.41 18.47 18.64
C ASN A 76 -2.39 17.92 17.21
N LEU A 77 -3.53 17.69 16.59
CA LEU A 77 -3.62 17.12 15.24
C LEU A 77 -2.94 18.00 14.17
N ASP A 78 -2.96 19.32 14.34
CA ASP A 78 -2.29 20.24 13.41
C ASP A 78 -0.77 20.04 13.37
N VAL A 79 -0.18 19.59 14.50
CA VAL A 79 1.25 19.33 14.62
C VAL A 79 1.66 18.03 13.93
N VAL A 80 0.73 17.06 13.80
CA VAL A 80 0.98 15.75 13.21
C VAL A 80 1.44 15.89 11.77
N MET A 81 0.71 16.66 10.95
CA MET A 81 1.04 16.86 9.54
C MET A 81 2.41 17.53 9.38
N GLN A 82 2.66 18.60 10.12
CA GLN A 82 3.95 19.30 10.05
C GLN A 82 5.14 18.40 10.44
N GLN A 83 4.97 17.58 11.47
CA GLN A 83 6.01 16.64 11.89
C GLN A 83 6.18 15.50 10.87
N ALA A 84 5.10 14.98 10.30
CA ALA A 84 5.16 13.97 9.26
C ALA A 84 5.95 14.47 8.05
N LEU A 85 5.60 15.66 7.52
CA LEU A 85 6.33 16.29 6.43
C LEU A 85 7.82 16.50 6.77
N ARG A 86 8.14 16.91 8.00
CA ARG A 86 9.53 17.07 8.44
C ARG A 86 10.30 15.76 8.43
N ILE A 87 9.67 14.65 8.85
CA ILE A 87 10.26 13.31 8.84
C ILE A 87 10.50 12.86 7.40
N MET A 88 9.47 12.99 6.55
CA MET A 88 9.55 12.64 5.14
C MET A 88 10.65 13.41 4.41
N ARG A 89 10.70 14.74 4.59
CA ARG A 89 11.76 15.57 3.99
C ARG A 89 13.18 15.15 4.42
N LYS A 90 13.36 14.75 5.66
CA LYS A 90 14.67 14.26 6.12
C LYS A 90 15.08 12.97 5.44
N ARG A 91 14.13 12.14 5.07
CA ARG A 91 14.36 10.88 4.36
C ARG A 91 14.53 11.09 2.87
N GLY A 92 13.64 11.85 2.25
CA GLY A 92 13.76 12.23 0.85
C GLY A 92 15.03 13.03 0.56
N ALA A 93 15.59 13.74 1.56
CA ALA A 93 16.90 14.35 1.46
C ALA A 93 18.05 13.32 1.53
N ALA A 94 17.82 12.14 2.08
CA ALA A 94 18.76 11.01 2.00
C ALA A 94 18.67 10.30 0.64
N ASP A 95 17.52 10.33 0.00
CA ASP A 95 17.34 10.00 -1.41
C ASP A 95 17.67 11.25 -2.26
N ALA A 96 18.95 11.44 -2.54
CA ALA A 96 19.53 12.63 -3.20
C ALA A 96 18.98 12.93 -4.62
N LYS A 97 17.93 12.21 -5.07
CA LYS A 97 17.36 12.32 -6.42
C LYS A 97 15.86 12.64 -6.46
N GLY A 98 15.17 12.65 -5.33
CA GLY A 98 13.71 12.88 -5.31
C GLY A 98 12.99 11.91 -6.27
N THR A 99 13.10 10.60 -6.01
CA THR A 99 12.56 9.58 -6.91
C THR A 99 11.03 9.52 -6.89
N GLY A 100 10.42 10.01 -5.80
CA GLY A 100 8.98 9.95 -5.57
C GLY A 100 8.47 8.53 -5.25
N ASN A 101 9.35 7.59 -4.93
CA ASN A 101 8.97 6.21 -4.63
C ASN A 101 8.10 6.10 -3.36
N GLU A 102 8.21 7.06 -2.46
CA GLU A 102 7.38 7.17 -1.25
C GLU A 102 5.88 7.25 -1.57
N LEU A 103 5.51 7.72 -2.77
CA LEU A 103 4.12 7.69 -3.22
C LEU A 103 3.59 6.25 -3.27
N GLY A 104 4.36 5.32 -3.83
CA GLY A 104 4.00 3.90 -3.87
C GLY A 104 3.81 3.31 -2.48
N GLU A 105 4.71 3.62 -1.55
CA GLU A 105 4.64 3.18 -0.16
C GLU A 105 3.36 3.69 0.55
N ILE A 106 2.98 4.96 0.32
CA ILE A 106 1.74 5.54 0.87
C ILE A 106 0.51 4.91 0.22
N MET A 107 0.57 4.64 -1.09
CA MET A 107 -0.55 4.01 -1.80
C MET A 107 -0.77 2.57 -1.33
N ILE A 108 0.25 1.73 -1.27
CA ILE A 108 0.05 0.35 -0.81
C ILE A 108 -0.50 0.31 0.62
N TYR A 109 0.00 1.17 1.51
CA TYR A 109 -0.55 1.33 2.84
C TYR A 109 -2.07 1.63 2.81
N ALA A 110 -2.48 2.62 2.03
CA ALA A 110 -3.87 3.04 1.97
C ALA A 110 -4.79 1.96 1.35
N PHE A 111 -4.35 1.31 0.27
CA PHE A 111 -5.12 0.26 -0.38
C PHE A 111 -5.28 -0.98 0.50
N LEU A 112 -4.26 -1.38 1.24
CA LEU A 112 -4.34 -2.50 2.17
C LEU A 112 -5.33 -2.22 3.32
N GLU A 113 -5.33 -1.01 3.88
CA GLU A 113 -6.31 -0.66 4.92
C GLU A 113 -7.73 -0.47 4.37
N GLU A 114 -7.89 0.19 3.20
CA GLU A 114 -9.23 0.53 2.70
C GLU A 114 -9.90 -0.61 1.93
N LYS A 115 -9.17 -1.34 1.12
CA LYS A 115 -9.76 -2.34 0.23
C LYS A 115 -9.58 -3.77 0.71
N LEU A 116 -8.46 -4.11 1.34
CA LEU A 116 -8.24 -5.43 1.91
C LEU A 116 -8.77 -5.53 3.36
N LYS A 117 -8.93 -4.40 4.05
CA LYS A 117 -9.22 -4.34 5.49
C LYS A 117 -8.10 -4.94 6.34
N ALA A 118 -6.88 -4.89 5.85
CA ALA A 118 -5.69 -5.28 6.57
C ALA A 118 -5.14 -4.06 7.33
N TYR A 119 -5.04 -4.18 8.64
CA TYR A 119 -4.67 -3.08 9.53
C TYR A 119 -3.17 -2.84 9.55
N LYS A 120 -2.73 -1.60 9.41
CA LYS A 120 -1.31 -1.24 9.46
C LYS A 120 -0.69 -1.66 10.80
N LEU A 121 0.38 -2.41 10.74
CA LEU A 121 1.29 -2.65 11.86
C LEU A 121 2.48 -1.69 11.79
N LEU A 122 3.18 -1.67 10.67
CA LEU A 122 4.38 -0.85 10.45
C LEU A 122 4.38 -0.28 9.03
N SER A 123 4.74 1.00 8.88
CA SER A 123 5.05 1.60 7.59
C SER A 123 6.55 1.47 7.26
N LYS A 124 6.93 1.69 6.01
CA LYS A 124 8.36 1.72 5.60
C LYS A 124 9.17 2.71 6.43
N ILE A 125 8.58 3.85 6.79
CA ILE A 125 9.23 4.85 7.64
C ILE A 125 9.49 4.32 9.04
N GLU A 126 8.55 3.62 9.62
CA GLU A 126 8.71 3.01 10.94
C GLU A 126 9.77 1.90 10.92
N LEU A 127 9.75 1.07 9.87
CA LEU A 127 10.72 0.00 9.66
C LEU A 127 12.17 0.48 9.54
N SER A 128 12.38 1.66 8.97
CA SER A 128 13.72 2.20 8.72
C SER A 128 14.21 3.19 9.78
N THR A 129 13.41 3.51 10.82
CA THR A 129 13.82 4.42 11.93
C THR A 129 14.40 3.70 13.13
N ASP A 130 14.13 2.42 13.30
CA ASP A 130 14.78 1.66 14.34
C ASP A 130 16.25 1.39 13.95
N ALA A 131 17.16 1.67 14.89
CA ALA A 131 18.58 1.35 14.78
C ALA A 131 18.84 -0.18 14.85
N ALA A 132 17.81 -0.99 14.63
CA ALA A 132 17.90 -2.44 14.51
C ALA A 132 18.74 -2.80 13.28
N GLN A 133 19.55 -3.80 13.41
CA GLN A 133 20.53 -4.27 12.43
C GLN A 133 19.90 -4.82 11.12
N TYR A 134 18.58 -4.86 11.02
CA TYR A 134 17.85 -5.36 9.85
C TYR A 134 16.98 -4.25 9.25
N LEU A 135 17.20 -4.00 7.96
CA LEU A 135 16.38 -3.09 7.16
C LEU A 135 15.36 -3.94 6.38
N SER A 136 14.09 -3.86 6.74
CA SER A 136 13.02 -4.52 5.99
C SER A 136 12.97 -4.04 4.54
N GLU A 137 12.81 -4.96 3.62
CA GLU A 137 12.57 -4.66 2.20
C GLU A 137 11.11 -4.30 1.92
N ALA A 138 10.18 -4.66 2.82
CA ALA A 138 8.76 -4.36 2.67
C ALA A 138 8.46 -2.86 2.73
N ASP A 139 7.50 -2.40 1.94
CA ASP A 139 7.01 -1.01 1.94
C ASP A 139 6.02 -0.73 3.08
N GLY A 140 5.60 -1.77 3.76
CA GLY A 140 4.78 -1.72 4.94
C GLY A 140 4.33 -3.12 5.33
N ILE A 141 3.89 -3.27 6.57
CA ILE A 141 3.42 -4.53 7.12
C ILE A 141 2.05 -4.32 7.72
N HIS A 142 1.11 -5.18 7.32
CA HIS A 142 -0.28 -5.11 7.73
C HIS A 142 -0.76 -6.45 8.27
N PHE A 143 -1.82 -6.44 9.03
CA PHE A 143 -2.45 -7.65 9.55
C PHE A 143 -3.90 -7.73 9.09
N LEU A 144 -4.24 -8.81 8.39
CA LEU A 144 -5.60 -9.14 7.97
C LEU A 144 -6.17 -10.17 8.93
N CYS A 145 -7.20 -9.77 9.66
CA CYS A 145 -7.92 -10.69 10.53
C CYS A 145 -8.85 -11.59 9.72
N SER A 146 -8.92 -12.87 10.09
CA SER A 146 -9.93 -13.78 9.59
C SER A 146 -11.34 -13.27 9.92
N ASP A 147 -12.23 -13.31 8.94
CA ASP A 147 -13.66 -12.98 9.13
C ASP A 147 -14.47 -14.13 9.73
N GLY A 148 -13.83 -15.27 10.04
CA GLY A 148 -14.44 -16.45 10.61
C GLY A 148 -15.21 -17.31 9.61
N THR A 149 -15.19 -16.97 8.32
CA THR A 149 -15.79 -17.81 7.27
C THR A 149 -14.92 -19.04 7.01
N SER A 150 -15.54 -20.10 6.46
CA SER A 150 -14.82 -21.35 6.14
C SER A 150 -13.72 -21.08 5.11
N GLY A 151 -12.48 -21.39 5.45
CA GLY A 151 -11.30 -21.14 4.63
C GLY A 151 -10.63 -19.79 4.83
N SER A 152 -11.22 -18.89 5.64
CA SER A 152 -10.58 -17.64 6.04
C SER A 152 -9.57 -17.88 7.17
N TYR A 153 -8.42 -17.20 7.10
CA TYR A 153 -7.36 -17.29 8.10
C TYR A 153 -6.67 -15.93 8.24
N ASN A 154 -6.07 -15.71 9.40
CA ASN A 154 -5.29 -14.48 9.63
C ASN A 154 -4.08 -14.43 8.71
N GLN A 155 -3.72 -13.23 8.25
CA GLN A 155 -2.60 -13.05 7.34
C GLN A 155 -1.71 -11.89 7.79
N MET A 156 -0.40 -12.11 7.74
CA MET A 156 0.60 -11.06 7.77
C MET A 156 0.85 -10.63 6.32
N VAL A 157 0.51 -9.38 5.99
CA VAL A 157 0.55 -8.88 4.62
C VAL A 157 1.75 -7.95 4.46
N PHE A 158 2.75 -8.38 3.68
CA PHE A 158 3.89 -7.56 3.31
C PHE A 158 3.56 -6.72 2.07
N GLY A 159 3.77 -5.42 2.17
CA GLY A 159 3.56 -4.48 1.07
C GLY A 159 4.76 -4.40 0.15
N ALA A 160 4.51 -4.39 -1.16
CA ALA A 160 5.47 -4.04 -2.20
C ALA A 160 4.82 -3.06 -3.17
N SER A 161 5.52 -2.01 -3.57
CA SER A 161 4.97 -1.00 -4.47
C SER A 161 5.95 -0.62 -5.57
N ASN A 162 5.42 -0.31 -6.75
CA ASN A 162 6.21 0.26 -7.81
C ASN A 162 5.38 1.21 -8.69
N ILE A 163 5.99 2.32 -9.10
CA ILE A 163 5.40 3.30 -10.02
C ILE A 163 6.40 3.60 -11.12
N VAL A 164 6.18 3.02 -12.31
CA VAL A 164 7.04 3.17 -13.48
C VAL A 164 6.21 3.21 -14.77
N GLY A 165 6.83 3.58 -15.90
CA GLY A 165 6.12 3.79 -17.16
C GLY A 165 5.37 2.56 -17.67
N GLU A 166 6.03 1.42 -17.77
CA GLU A 166 5.44 0.20 -18.32
C GLU A 166 4.92 -0.72 -17.22
N ILE A 167 3.68 -1.21 -17.37
CA ILE A 167 3.04 -2.09 -16.38
C ILE A 167 3.85 -3.37 -16.14
N LYS A 168 4.46 -3.92 -17.19
CA LYS A 168 5.29 -5.11 -17.08
C LYS A 168 6.54 -4.87 -16.25
N ASP A 169 7.17 -3.71 -16.42
CA ASP A 169 8.34 -3.32 -15.62
C ASP A 169 7.94 -3.07 -14.16
N ALA A 170 6.74 -2.51 -13.93
CA ALA A 170 6.20 -2.36 -12.58
C ALA A 170 6.01 -3.71 -11.89
N ILE A 171 5.46 -4.70 -12.58
CA ILE A 171 5.31 -6.07 -12.09
C ILE A 171 6.69 -6.66 -11.77
N ASP A 172 7.63 -6.60 -12.72
CA ASP A 172 8.96 -7.19 -12.56
C ASP A 172 9.70 -6.61 -11.33
N GLN A 173 9.69 -5.29 -11.17
CA GLN A 173 10.33 -4.63 -10.04
C GLN A 173 9.64 -4.93 -8.70
N ALA A 174 8.30 -5.03 -8.67
CA ALA A 174 7.59 -5.44 -7.48
C ALA A 174 7.96 -6.87 -7.06
N PHE A 175 8.10 -7.80 -8.00
CA PHE A 175 8.56 -9.16 -7.72
C PHE A 175 10.01 -9.25 -7.26
N GLU A 176 10.88 -8.31 -7.65
CA GLU A 176 12.23 -8.24 -7.08
C GLU A 176 12.21 -7.84 -5.58
N ILE A 177 11.29 -6.96 -5.17
CA ILE A 177 11.05 -6.65 -3.76
C ILE A 177 10.50 -7.89 -3.03
N ILE A 178 9.48 -8.53 -3.58
CA ILE A 178 8.84 -9.72 -3.01
C ILE A 178 9.85 -10.87 -2.80
N LYS A 179 10.73 -11.11 -3.77
CA LYS A 179 11.81 -12.11 -3.63
C LYS A 179 12.74 -11.82 -2.46
N LYS A 180 13.08 -10.57 -2.24
CA LYS A 180 13.93 -10.17 -1.10
C LYS A 180 13.21 -10.37 0.22
N ILE A 181 11.93 -9.99 0.31
CA ILE A 181 11.10 -10.24 1.49
C ILE A 181 11.02 -11.75 1.75
N SER A 182 10.68 -12.55 0.73
CA SER A 182 10.49 -14.00 0.87
C SER A 182 11.78 -14.74 1.25
N ALA A 183 12.94 -14.22 0.84
CA ALA A 183 14.23 -14.79 1.24
C ALA A 183 14.56 -14.59 2.73
N HIS A 184 13.88 -13.65 3.41
CA HIS A 184 14.12 -13.27 4.80
C HIS A 184 12.84 -13.22 5.64
N GLU A 185 11.82 -14.00 5.29
CA GLU A 185 10.51 -14.00 5.98
C GLU A 185 10.63 -14.19 7.49
N ASP A 186 11.48 -15.10 7.94
CA ASP A 186 11.69 -15.35 9.38
C ASP A 186 12.28 -14.13 10.10
N ASP A 187 13.20 -13.41 9.46
CA ASP A 187 13.82 -12.20 10.03
C ASP A 187 12.79 -11.05 10.07
N GLU A 188 11.97 -10.91 9.03
CA GLU A 188 10.87 -9.94 8.97
C GLU A 188 9.86 -10.19 10.09
N VAL A 189 9.43 -11.44 10.26
CA VAL A 189 8.48 -11.86 11.31
C VAL A 189 9.08 -11.59 12.69
N TYR A 190 10.32 -12.02 12.96
CA TYR A 190 10.98 -11.79 14.24
C TYR A 190 11.08 -10.29 14.59
N MET A 191 11.39 -9.47 13.62
CA MET A 191 11.41 -8.01 13.80
C MET A 191 10.03 -7.47 14.19
N ILE A 192 8.96 -7.94 13.52
CA ILE A 192 7.58 -7.53 13.82
C ILE A 192 7.19 -7.89 15.24
N GLU A 193 7.40 -9.13 15.64
CA GLU A 193 7.09 -9.62 17.00
C GLU A 193 7.72 -8.72 18.06
N LYS A 194 8.97 -8.34 17.85
CA LYS A 194 9.72 -7.51 18.78
C LYS A 194 9.26 -6.04 18.78
N THR A 195 8.91 -5.51 17.62
CA THR A 195 8.60 -4.07 17.43
C THR A 195 7.14 -3.75 17.72
N VAL A 196 6.22 -4.64 17.37
CA VAL A 196 4.77 -4.43 17.55
C VAL A 196 4.41 -4.29 19.02
N LEU A 197 5.03 -5.06 19.91
CA LEU A 197 4.75 -5.04 21.35
C LEU A 197 5.01 -3.67 21.99
N ASP A 198 5.94 -2.90 21.46
CA ASP A 198 6.35 -1.60 22.02
C ASP A 198 5.57 -0.42 21.44
N ARG A 199 4.75 -0.63 20.39
CA ARG A 199 4.15 0.47 19.59
C ARG A 199 2.64 0.61 19.66
N PHE A 200 1.95 -0.28 20.35
CA PHE A 200 0.51 -0.21 20.54
C PHE A 200 0.16 0.30 21.94
N TYR A 201 -0.67 1.34 22.01
CA TYR A 201 -1.12 1.96 23.25
C TYR A 201 -2.44 1.41 23.77
N ASP A 202 -3.28 0.90 22.89
CA ASP A 202 -4.56 0.31 23.27
C ASP A 202 -4.30 -1.11 23.78
N GLU A 203 -4.70 -1.38 25.05
CA GLU A 203 -4.53 -2.69 25.67
C GLU A 203 -5.34 -3.78 24.94
N ASP A 204 -6.47 -3.39 24.34
CA ASP A 204 -7.34 -4.29 23.61
C ASP A 204 -6.73 -4.68 22.25
N ASP A 205 -6.24 -3.69 21.48
CA ASP A 205 -5.52 -3.92 20.22
C ASP A 205 -4.25 -4.75 20.46
N LEU A 206 -3.52 -4.45 21.54
CA LEU A 206 -2.32 -5.18 21.92
C LEU A 206 -2.64 -6.64 22.32
N ALA A 207 -3.76 -6.88 23.00
CA ALA A 207 -4.18 -8.22 23.36
C ALA A 207 -4.50 -9.08 22.11
N VAL A 208 -5.20 -8.51 21.12
CA VAL A 208 -5.48 -9.17 19.84
C VAL A 208 -4.17 -9.49 19.12
N LEU A 209 -3.24 -8.55 19.03
CA LEU A 209 -1.97 -8.76 18.34
C LEU A 209 -1.09 -9.79 19.06
N LYS A 210 -1.03 -9.76 20.39
CA LYS A 210 -0.31 -10.80 21.16
C LYS A 210 -0.87 -12.20 20.92
N GLU A 211 -2.18 -12.32 20.82
CA GLU A 211 -2.81 -13.63 20.58
C GLU A 211 -2.45 -14.21 19.20
N TYR A 212 -2.35 -13.37 18.17
CA TYR A 212 -2.21 -13.84 16.79
C TYR A 212 -0.82 -13.67 16.21
N VAL A 213 -0.10 -12.61 16.56
CA VAL A 213 1.21 -12.24 15.98
C VAL A 213 2.37 -12.81 16.80
N VAL A 214 2.27 -12.82 18.13
CA VAL A 214 3.34 -13.30 19.01
C VAL A 214 2.99 -14.70 19.51
N PRO A 215 3.54 -15.76 18.91
CA PRO A 215 3.23 -17.12 19.32
C PRO A 215 3.69 -17.38 20.76
N GLU A 216 2.88 -18.10 21.54
CA GLU A 216 3.31 -18.64 22.82
C GLU A 216 4.50 -19.58 22.61
N GLU A 217 5.41 -19.65 23.58
CA GLU A 217 6.60 -20.49 23.54
C GLU A 217 6.27 -21.93 23.13
N GLY A 218 6.86 -22.39 22.02
CA GLY A 218 6.62 -23.73 21.46
C GLY A 218 5.37 -23.87 20.58
N LYS A 219 4.60 -22.80 20.35
CA LYS A 219 3.48 -22.80 19.39
C LYS A 219 3.88 -22.11 18.09
N LYS A 220 3.24 -22.52 16.98
CA LYS A 220 3.39 -21.83 15.68
C LYS A 220 2.52 -20.56 15.63
N ALA A 221 2.97 -19.57 14.88
CA ALA A 221 2.19 -18.38 14.57
C ALA A 221 0.81 -18.75 13.96
N LYS A 222 -0.22 -18.00 14.33
CA LYS A 222 -1.61 -18.24 13.89
C LYS A 222 -1.99 -17.44 12.64
N TYR A 223 -1.05 -17.16 11.77
CA TYR A 223 -1.27 -16.44 10.51
C TYR A 223 -0.46 -17.07 9.38
N ALA A 224 -0.89 -16.81 8.15
CA ALA A 224 -0.12 -17.08 6.96
C ALA A 224 0.52 -15.78 6.42
N ILE A 225 1.62 -15.92 5.70
CA ILE A 225 2.25 -14.79 5.00
C ILE A 225 1.54 -14.57 3.67
N SER A 226 1.35 -13.31 3.31
CA SER A 226 0.76 -12.87 2.05
C SER A 226 1.40 -11.56 1.57
N TYR A 227 1.14 -11.19 0.32
CA TYR A 227 1.75 -10.02 -0.32
C TYR A 227 0.67 -9.08 -0.87
N GLY A 228 0.77 -7.82 -0.50
CA GLY A 228 0.01 -6.73 -1.10
C GLY A 228 0.88 -5.96 -2.08
N VAL A 229 0.41 -5.74 -3.31
CA VAL A 229 1.21 -5.14 -4.37
C VAL A 229 0.49 -3.95 -4.98
N PHE A 230 1.12 -2.79 -4.97
CA PHE A 230 0.63 -1.61 -5.67
C PHE A 230 1.46 -1.33 -6.92
N LEU A 231 0.77 -1.19 -8.06
CA LEU A 231 1.39 -0.91 -9.35
C LEU A 231 0.82 0.38 -9.95
N GLY A 232 1.65 1.41 -10.04
CA GLY A 232 1.38 2.62 -10.81
C GLY A 232 2.06 2.53 -12.18
N TYR A 233 1.37 2.89 -13.27
CA TYR A 233 1.92 2.79 -14.62
C TYR A 233 1.29 3.80 -15.57
N ASN A 234 1.90 3.98 -16.75
CA ASN A 234 1.38 4.90 -17.75
C ASN A 234 0.10 4.38 -18.39
N PHE A 235 -0.93 5.21 -18.39
CA PHE A 235 -2.18 4.90 -19.07
C PHE A 235 -2.01 4.65 -20.58
N GLY A 236 -1.03 5.33 -21.19
CA GLY A 236 -0.67 5.15 -22.59
C GLY A 236 -1.65 5.77 -23.60
N ILE A 237 -2.67 6.50 -23.15
CA ILE A 237 -3.65 7.15 -24.00
C ILE A 237 -3.55 8.67 -23.83
N LEU A 238 -3.30 9.39 -24.93
CA LEU A 238 -3.24 10.84 -24.92
C LEU A 238 -4.63 11.43 -24.69
N PRO A 239 -4.81 12.30 -23.70
CA PRO A 239 -6.12 12.85 -23.31
C PRO A 239 -6.64 13.97 -24.22
N SER A 240 -6.23 14.07 -25.50
CA SER A 240 -6.54 15.24 -26.33
C SER A 240 -7.95 15.19 -26.91
N GLY A 241 -8.77 16.19 -26.58
CA GLY A 241 -10.02 16.52 -27.28
C GLY A 241 -11.22 15.62 -26.96
N ARG A 242 -11.16 14.81 -25.90
CA ARG A 242 -12.24 13.94 -25.44
C ARG A 242 -13.05 14.60 -24.32
N SER A 243 -14.33 14.23 -24.22
CA SER A 243 -15.15 14.51 -23.05
C SER A 243 -14.71 13.64 -21.87
N ASP A 244 -15.15 14.00 -20.66
CA ASP A 244 -14.87 13.19 -19.46
C ASP A 244 -15.48 11.80 -19.57
N ASP A 245 -16.72 11.68 -20.07
CA ASP A 245 -17.41 10.38 -20.25
C ASP A 245 -16.67 9.49 -21.25
N GLU A 246 -16.26 10.02 -22.41
CA GLU A 246 -15.47 9.25 -23.39
C GLU A 246 -14.13 8.76 -22.82
N LEU A 247 -13.49 9.57 -21.98
CA LEU A 247 -12.23 9.16 -21.36
C LEU A 247 -12.48 8.08 -20.29
N LEU A 248 -13.55 8.18 -19.51
CA LEU A 248 -13.92 7.16 -18.52
C LEU A 248 -14.21 5.81 -19.18
N ASP A 249 -14.98 5.78 -20.29
CA ASP A 249 -15.25 4.55 -21.04
C ASP A 249 -13.96 3.90 -21.54
N ILE A 250 -13.05 4.71 -22.11
CA ILE A 250 -11.75 4.25 -22.60
C ILE A 250 -10.86 3.74 -21.43
N MET A 251 -10.89 4.40 -20.28
CA MET A 251 -10.12 3.97 -19.12
C MET A 251 -10.60 2.63 -18.58
N GLN A 252 -11.91 2.43 -18.53
CA GLN A 252 -12.52 1.20 -18.07
C GLN A 252 -12.15 0.03 -19.00
N GLU A 253 -12.34 0.21 -20.31
CA GLU A 253 -11.96 -0.77 -21.31
C GLU A 253 -10.44 -1.10 -21.27
N LYS A 254 -9.60 -0.08 -21.16
CA LYS A 254 -8.14 -0.26 -21.10
C LYS A 254 -7.71 -1.02 -19.84
N LEU A 255 -8.29 -0.70 -18.69
CA LEU A 255 -7.99 -1.39 -17.43
C LEU A 255 -8.38 -2.87 -17.50
N GLU A 256 -9.54 -3.19 -18.06
CA GLU A 256 -9.98 -4.58 -18.29
C GLU A 256 -9.00 -5.32 -19.23
N GLN A 257 -8.56 -4.66 -20.30
CA GLN A 257 -7.54 -5.22 -21.22
C GLN A 257 -6.20 -5.44 -20.51
N ASP A 258 -5.74 -4.49 -19.68
CA ASP A 258 -4.50 -4.62 -18.93
C ASP A 258 -4.58 -5.79 -17.94
N ALA A 259 -5.70 -5.94 -17.24
CA ALA A 259 -5.94 -7.09 -16.38
C ALA A 259 -5.83 -8.41 -17.16
N GLN A 260 -6.54 -8.52 -18.28
CA GLN A 260 -6.55 -9.71 -19.13
C GLN A 260 -5.16 -10.07 -19.66
N GLN A 261 -4.39 -9.06 -20.09
CA GLN A 261 -3.05 -9.27 -20.64
C GLN A 261 -2.02 -9.68 -19.59
N HIS A 262 -2.17 -9.19 -18.35
CA HIS A 262 -1.13 -9.33 -17.32
C HIS A 262 -1.44 -10.35 -16.22
N ALA A 263 -2.69 -10.83 -16.08
CA ALA A 263 -3.05 -11.82 -15.07
C ALA A 263 -2.22 -13.12 -15.19
N ALA A 264 -2.09 -13.66 -16.39
CA ALA A 264 -1.29 -14.84 -16.64
C ALA A 264 0.21 -14.61 -16.38
N TYR A 265 0.72 -13.42 -16.69
CA TYR A 265 2.12 -13.05 -16.41
C TYR A 265 2.39 -12.96 -14.91
N ILE A 266 1.50 -12.33 -14.15
CA ILE A 266 1.57 -12.28 -12.68
C ILE A 266 1.54 -13.69 -12.10
N SER A 267 0.60 -14.55 -12.55
CA SER A 267 0.51 -15.94 -12.10
C SER A 267 1.81 -16.72 -12.36
N GLN A 268 2.43 -16.49 -13.53
CA GLN A 268 3.72 -17.12 -13.85
C GLN A 268 4.84 -16.61 -12.93
N LYS A 269 4.89 -15.31 -12.63
CA LYS A 269 5.88 -14.74 -11.69
C LYS A 269 5.74 -15.32 -10.28
N ILE A 270 4.52 -15.54 -9.80
CA ILE A 270 4.27 -16.19 -8.50
C ILE A 270 4.87 -17.60 -8.49
N LYS A 271 4.65 -18.38 -9.56
CA LYS A 271 5.22 -19.73 -9.73
C LYS A 271 6.74 -19.71 -9.82
N ASP A 272 7.31 -18.81 -10.61
CA ASP A 272 8.77 -18.68 -10.78
C ASP A 272 9.48 -18.32 -9.46
N CYS A 273 8.76 -17.68 -8.53
CA CYS A 273 9.25 -17.39 -7.20
C CYS A 273 9.03 -18.52 -6.18
N GLY A 274 8.28 -19.59 -6.53
CA GLY A 274 7.91 -20.67 -5.62
C GLY A 274 6.93 -20.22 -4.52
N LEU A 275 6.10 -19.22 -4.80
CA LEU A 275 5.21 -18.57 -3.83
C LEU A 275 3.72 -18.92 -4.04
N GLU A 276 3.40 -20.02 -4.72
CA GLU A 276 2.03 -20.46 -5.02
C GLU A 276 1.21 -20.75 -3.75
N ASN A 277 1.89 -20.96 -2.62
CA ASN A 277 1.25 -21.15 -1.34
C ASN A 277 0.87 -19.87 -0.60
N HIS A 278 1.21 -18.69 -1.14
CA HIS A 278 0.92 -17.40 -0.56
C HIS A 278 -0.27 -16.72 -1.26
N ALA A 279 -1.01 -15.91 -0.52
CA ALA A 279 -2.03 -15.04 -1.11
C ALA A 279 -1.41 -13.75 -1.66
N PHE A 280 -1.94 -13.25 -2.77
CA PHE A 280 -1.49 -12.02 -3.41
C PHE A 280 -2.66 -11.07 -3.67
N TYR A 281 -2.48 -9.80 -3.35
CA TYR A 281 -3.47 -8.75 -3.51
C TYR A 281 -2.89 -7.58 -4.32
N PHE A 282 -3.21 -7.54 -5.61
CA PHE A 282 -2.72 -6.50 -6.52
C PHE A 282 -3.71 -5.35 -6.63
N TYR A 283 -3.17 -4.13 -6.65
CA TYR A 283 -3.89 -2.87 -6.87
C TYR A 283 -3.21 -2.10 -8.00
N LEU A 284 -3.92 -1.87 -9.08
CA LEU A 284 -3.42 -1.24 -10.29
C LEU A 284 -4.03 0.15 -10.46
N LEU A 285 -3.19 1.15 -10.69
CA LEU A 285 -3.59 2.54 -10.88
C LEU A 285 -2.86 3.16 -12.07
N PRO A 286 -3.53 3.45 -13.20
CA PRO A 286 -2.91 4.15 -14.30
C PRO A 286 -2.74 5.65 -14.02
N LEU A 287 -1.65 6.20 -14.51
CA LEU A 287 -1.27 7.61 -14.45
C LEU A 287 -1.03 8.12 -15.88
N ASN A 288 -0.98 9.46 -16.11
CA ASN A 288 -0.67 9.95 -17.45
C ASN A 288 0.82 9.78 -17.78
N ASP A 289 1.71 10.12 -16.83
CA ASP A 289 3.17 9.93 -16.88
C ASP A 289 3.65 9.54 -15.48
N ALA A 290 3.68 8.25 -15.23
CA ALA A 290 3.93 7.68 -13.91
C ALA A 290 5.26 8.14 -13.29
N GLU A 291 6.34 8.20 -14.10
CA GLU A 291 7.66 8.60 -13.64
C GLU A 291 7.78 10.08 -13.30
N THR A 292 7.11 10.94 -14.06
CA THR A 292 7.10 12.37 -13.84
C THR A 292 6.11 12.72 -12.73
N GLU A 293 4.90 12.15 -12.78
CA GLU A 293 3.83 12.47 -11.84
C GLU A 293 4.17 12.04 -10.41
N LYS A 294 4.75 10.85 -10.19
CA LYS A 294 5.16 10.44 -8.83
C LYS A 294 6.11 11.44 -8.17
N LYS A 295 7.07 11.98 -8.93
CA LYS A 295 8.04 12.97 -8.42
C LYS A 295 7.36 14.30 -8.10
N THR A 296 6.52 14.77 -9.03
CA THR A 296 5.79 16.04 -8.88
C THR A 296 4.84 15.99 -7.69
N ILE A 297 4.05 14.92 -7.57
CA ILE A 297 3.12 14.70 -6.45
C ILE A 297 3.87 14.74 -5.12
N MET A 298 4.94 13.94 -5.00
CA MET A 298 5.70 13.91 -3.75
C MET A 298 6.39 15.23 -3.44
N GLN A 299 6.87 15.95 -4.43
CA GLN A 299 7.43 17.29 -4.23
C GLN A 299 6.37 18.28 -3.73
N HIS A 300 5.19 18.36 -4.36
CA HIS A 300 4.11 19.23 -3.91
C HIS A 300 3.66 18.88 -2.48
N VAL A 301 3.50 17.60 -2.21
CA VAL A 301 3.14 17.12 -0.85
C VAL A 301 4.20 17.51 0.17
N LEU A 302 5.48 17.28 -0.12
CA LEU A 302 6.57 17.57 0.79
C LEU A 302 6.78 19.08 0.99
N ASP A 303 6.55 19.90 -0.04
CA ASP A 303 6.63 21.37 0.05
C ASP A 303 5.41 21.97 0.76
N GLY A 304 4.32 21.21 0.86
CA GLY A 304 3.04 21.69 1.40
C GLY A 304 2.25 22.54 0.40
N ASP A 305 2.54 22.36 -0.89
CA ASP A 305 1.92 23.07 -2.00
C ASP A 305 0.79 22.22 -2.61
N VAL A 306 -0.16 21.86 -1.78
CA VAL A 306 -1.34 21.06 -2.15
C VAL A 306 -2.61 21.84 -1.77
N ASP A 307 -3.48 22.08 -2.74
CA ASP A 307 -4.80 22.70 -2.53
C ASP A 307 -5.75 21.66 -1.89
N LEU A 308 -6.02 21.79 -0.58
CA LEU A 308 -6.91 20.91 0.19
C LEU A 308 -8.39 21.26 0.07
#